data_66cad403a6aead8c4eb278782f7040ca
#
_entry.id   66cad403a6aead8c4eb278782f7040ca
#
_cell.length_a   1.000
_cell.length_b   1.000
_cell.length_c   1.000
_cell.angle_alpha   90.00
_cell.angle_beta   90.00
_cell.angle_gamma   90.00
#
_symmetry.space_group_name_H-M   'P 1'
#
loop_
_entity.id
_entity.type
_entity.pdbx_description
1 polymer ?
#
loop_
_entity_poly.entity_id
_entity_poly.type
_entity_poly.pdbx_seq_one_letter_code
_entity_poly.pdbx_strand_id
1 'polypeptide(L)'
;MQIMRFFTNPHKPMILALSRPDPKKNVTTLLKAFGECQALQELANMTLILGNRDDIEEMSTNSSTVLTTVLKLIDKYNLYGQVAYPKHHKQHEVPDIYRLAAKTKGVFINPALVEPFGLTLIEAAAYGLPVVATKNGGPVDIIKALNNGLLVDPHDQQGISDALLKLVADKNRWLECRKNGLKNIHRFSWPEHCRNYLSHVEHCRNRHPANRLEVITPTDEPMSESLCGVEDLSLKFSMDAEFRPNGELDLANRQQELIKILTPKATSNSKSNIGYFPGRRQGLYVVAADCYNNTGNATEILSLIINNVKQITGLKSSQAGLVLMTGMSLQEIKEAVKNSQVNLEDFDALVCNSGSEIYYPWRDLIVDEDYEAHIEYRWPGENVKSAVTRLAKVDGGTESNDMKCMNPSSSRCYSYSINAGTKTRKVNDIRQRLRMRGFRCNILYTNAGLRLNVIPLCASRAQAIRYLSIKWGIDLSRITVLVGENGDTDYEDLLVGLHKTVILQGCVEYGSDTLLQNEDSFKWKDVVPQDSTTTAIAESYEAHNISTALEKLGSM
;
A
#
# COMPACT_ATOMS: atom_id res chain seq x y z
N MET A 1 28.60 -6.46 -14.51
CA MET A 1 27.75 -5.32 -14.82
C MET A 1 27.98 -4.84 -16.25
N GLN A 2 26.97 -4.79 -17.09
CA GLN A 2 27.10 -4.51 -18.53
C GLN A 2 27.37 -3.03 -18.86
N ILE A 3 27.10 -2.10 -17.93
CA ILE A 3 27.17 -0.63 -18.17
C ILE A 3 28.53 -0.17 -18.65
N MET A 4 29.62 -0.67 -18.04
CA MET A 4 30.99 -0.23 -18.38
C MET A 4 31.42 -0.60 -19.81
N ARG A 5 30.75 -1.56 -20.45
CA ARG A 5 31.03 -1.97 -21.83
C ARG A 5 30.59 -0.93 -22.87
N PHE A 6 29.71 -0.01 -22.48
CA PHE A 6 29.27 1.09 -23.35
C PHE A 6 30.34 2.18 -23.52
N PHE A 7 31.32 2.25 -22.61
CA PHE A 7 32.24 3.38 -22.55
C PHE A 7 33.60 3.08 -23.17
N THR A 8 34.08 3.95 -24.03
CA THR A 8 35.46 3.93 -24.53
C THR A 8 36.45 4.20 -23.39
N ASN A 9 36.11 5.16 -22.49
CA ASN A 9 36.89 5.42 -21.27
C ASN A 9 36.00 5.25 -20.03
N PRO A 10 35.97 4.05 -19.41
CA PRO A 10 35.11 3.77 -18.28
C PRO A 10 35.55 4.43 -16.96
N HIS A 11 36.71 5.07 -16.92
CA HIS A 11 37.24 5.71 -15.70
C HIS A 11 36.73 7.15 -15.49
N LYS A 12 36.06 7.75 -16.48
CA LYS A 12 35.44 9.06 -16.32
C LYS A 12 34.31 9.03 -15.29
N PRO A 13 34.08 10.14 -14.56
CA PRO A 13 32.90 10.30 -13.71
C PRO A 13 31.61 9.96 -14.45
N MET A 14 30.70 9.21 -13.78
CA MET A 14 29.47 8.76 -14.38
C MET A 14 28.28 9.66 -13.97
N ILE A 15 27.72 10.39 -14.91
CA ILE A 15 26.45 11.08 -14.73
C ILE A 15 25.34 10.02 -14.84
N LEU A 16 24.59 9.80 -13.77
CA LEU A 16 23.57 8.76 -13.69
C LEU A 16 22.17 9.40 -13.68
N ALA A 17 21.34 9.02 -14.65
CA ALA A 17 19.89 9.24 -14.62
C ALA A 17 19.16 7.90 -14.56
N LEU A 18 18.24 7.77 -13.60
CA LEU A 18 17.46 6.55 -13.37
C LEU A 18 15.98 6.92 -13.33
N SER A 19 15.22 6.49 -14.33
CA SER A 19 13.79 6.79 -14.45
C SER A 19 13.09 5.83 -15.41
N ARG A 20 11.77 5.88 -15.45
CA ARG A 20 11.02 5.29 -16.57
C ARG A 20 11.19 6.14 -17.84
N PRO A 21 11.05 5.55 -19.04
CA PRO A 21 11.06 6.29 -20.30
C PRO A 21 9.72 7.04 -20.47
N ASP A 22 9.53 8.08 -19.70
CA ASP A 22 8.35 8.95 -19.68
C ASP A 22 8.76 10.36 -20.10
N PRO A 23 8.02 11.04 -21.00
CA PRO A 23 8.30 12.42 -21.39
C PRO A 23 8.45 13.39 -20.21
N LYS A 24 7.70 13.17 -19.13
CA LYS A 24 7.76 13.98 -17.90
C LYS A 24 9.10 13.87 -17.17
N LYS A 25 9.85 12.78 -17.39
CA LYS A 25 11.20 12.60 -16.81
C LYS A 25 12.29 13.37 -17.56
N ASN A 26 11.96 13.93 -18.71
CA ASN A 26 12.73 14.93 -19.44
C ASN A 26 14.18 14.51 -19.79
N VAL A 27 14.38 13.21 -20.00
CA VAL A 27 15.70 12.63 -20.32
C VAL A 27 16.25 13.16 -21.65
N THR A 28 15.36 13.53 -22.58
CA THR A 28 15.72 14.08 -23.88
C THR A 28 16.41 15.45 -23.78
N THR A 29 15.94 16.33 -22.89
CA THR A 29 16.60 17.62 -22.62
C THR A 29 17.96 17.42 -21.95
N LEU A 30 18.06 16.48 -21.01
CA LEU A 30 19.34 16.08 -20.41
C LEU A 30 20.35 15.63 -21.47
N LEU A 31 19.92 14.77 -22.39
CA LEU A 31 20.82 14.25 -23.43
C LEU A 31 21.24 15.33 -24.42
N LYS A 32 20.37 16.30 -24.73
CA LYS A 32 20.74 17.49 -25.49
C LYS A 32 21.77 18.36 -24.76
N ALA A 33 21.53 18.61 -23.44
CA ALA A 33 22.47 19.38 -22.61
C ALA A 33 23.87 18.74 -22.58
N PHE A 34 23.93 17.41 -22.50
CA PHE A 34 25.19 16.67 -22.58
C PHE A 34 25.82 16.73 -23.97
N GLY A 35 25.00 16.51 -25.02
CA GLY A 35 25.46 16.46 -26.41
C GLY A 35 25.97 17.82 -26.97
N GLU A 36 25.50 18.94 -26.42
CA GLU A 36 25.92 20.30 -26.83
C GLU A 36 27.05 20.86 -25.97
N CYS A 37 27.39 20.20 -24.84
CA CYS A 37 28.47 20.66 -23.95
C CYS A 37 29.72 19.79 -24.08
N GLN A 38 30.65 20.19 -24.99
CA GLN A 38 31.88 19.44 -25.25
C GLN A 38 32.73 19.26 -23.98
N ALA A 39 32.84 20.28 -23.13
CA ALA A 39 33.59 20.21 -21.88
C ALA A 39 33.05 19.12 -20.94
N LEU A 40 31.73 18.92 -20.90
CA LEU A 40 31.11 17.87 -20.10
C LEU A 40 31.38 16.48 -20.69
N GLN A 41 31.37 16.33 -22.02
CA GLN A 41 31.70 15.06 -22.70
C GLN A 41 33.17 14.68 -22.50
N GLU A 42 34.07 15.64 -22.43
CA GLU A 42 35.49 15.40 -22.17
C GLU A 42 35.72 14.88 -20.73
N LEU A 43 34.94 15.35 -19.75
CA LEU A 43 35.11 15.08 -18.33
C LEU A 43 34.29 13.88 -17.82
N ALA A 44 33.14 13.55 -18.40
CA ALA A 44 32.22 12.58 -17.86
C ALA A 44 31.62 11.65 -18.92
N ASN A 45 31.12 10.52 -18.46
CA ASN A 45 30.24 9.61 -19.19
C ASN A 45 28.80 9.78 -18.68
N MET A 46 27.80 9.42 -19.50
CA MET A 46 26.40 9.44 -19.09
C MET A 46 25.82 8.04 -19.07
N THR A 47 25.04 7.71 -18.06
CA THR A 47 24.28 6.45 -17.96
C THR A 47 22.80 6.75 -17.80
N LEU A 48 21.99 6.24 -18.72
CA LEU A 48 20.55 6.37 -18.76
C LEU A 48 19.92 5.01 -18.46
N ILE A 49 19.40 4.84 -17.25
CA ILE A 49 18.62 3.66 -16.88
C ILE A 49 17.16 3.97 -17.10
N LEU A 50 16.58 3.44 -18.18
CA LEU A 50 15.26 3.81 -18.69
C LEU A 50 14.24 2.66 -18.58
N GLY A 51 14.31 1.87 -17.49
CA GLY A 51 13.47 0.71 -17.32
C GLY A 51 13.94 -0.49 -18.15
N ASN A 52 13.15 -1.56 -18.11
CA ASN A 52 13.40 -2.77 -18.89
C ASN A 52 12.59 -2.73 -20.18
N ARG A 53 13.14 -3.26 -21.28
CA ARG A 53 12.47 -3.38 -22.57
C ARG A 53 12.96 -4.61 -23.32
N ASP A 54 12.04 -5.33 -23.91
CA ASP A 54 12.36 -6.41 -24.85
C ASP A 54 12.31 -5.90 -26.29
N ASP A 55 11.23 -5.22 -26.64
CA ASP A 55 11.07 -4.53 -27.91
C ASP A 55 10.55 -3.10 -27.67
N ILE A 56 11.03 -2.16 -28.49
CA ILE A 56 10.59 -0.75 -28.42
C ILE A 56 9.20 -0.60 -29.03
N GLU A 57 8.86 -1.41 -30.04
CA GLU A 57 7.57 -1.35 -30.72
C GLU A 57 6.42 -1.88 -29.85
N GLU A 58 6.69 -2.81 -28.94
CA GLU A 58 5.72 -3.34 -27.98
C GLU A 58 5.46 -2.40 -26.78
N MET A 59 6.24 -1.35 -26.63
CA MET A 59 6.08 -0.40 -25.54
C MET A 59 4.91 0.57 -25.78
N SER A 60 4.45 1.22 -24.71
CA SER A 60 3.49 2.32 -24.85
C SER A 60 4.04 3.40 -25.78
N THR A 61 3.18 4.04 -26.57
CA THR A 61 3.55 5.09 -27.54
C THR A 61 4.47 6.16 -26.93
N ASN A 62 4.18 6.62 -25.71
CA ASN A 62 4.99 7.61 -25.03
C ASN A 62 6.41 7.09 -24.71
N SER A 63 6.52 5.87 -24.23
CA SER A 63 7.81 5.25 -23.88
C SER A 63 8.64 4.95 -25.12
N SER A 64 8.02 4.42 -26.16
CA SER A 64 8.66 4.17 -27.46
C SER A 64 9.18 5.46 -28.10
N THR A 65 8.40 6.54 -28.05
CA THR A 65 8.80 7.86 -28.56
C THR A 65 10.02 8.40 -27.81
N VAL A 66 10.05 8.31 -26.47
CA VAL A 66 11.19 8.77 -25.66
C VAL A 66 12.45 7.98 -26.02
N LEU A 67 12.38 6.64 -26.06
CA LEU A 67 13.53 5.80 -26.39
C LEU A 67 14.04 6.02 -27.81
N THR A 68 13.14 6.09 -28.79
CA THR A 68 13.51 6.41 -30.17
C THR A 68 14.20 7.77 -30.27
N THR A 69 13.70 8.78 -29.53
CA THR A 69 14.34 10.10 -29.48
C THR A 69 15.72 10.04 -28.83
N VAL A 70 15.88 9.28 -27.75
CA VAL A 70 17.19 9.08 -27.10
C VAL A 70 18.19 8.48 -28.08
N LEU A 71 17.82 7.43 -28.82
CA LEU A 71 18.70 6.80 -29.81
C LEU A 71 19.07 7.77 -30.94
N LYS A 72 18.11 8.54 -31.46
CA LYS A 72 18.35 9.58 -32.48
C LYS A 72 19.28 10.68 -31.97
N LEU A 73 19.19 11.07 -30.70
CA LEU A 73 20.07 12.08 -30.11
C LEU A 73 21.49 11.55 -29.87
N ILE A 74 21.63 10.28 -29.48
CA ILE A 74 22.95 9.63 -29.37
C ILE A 74 23.66 9.65 -30.73
N ASP A 75 22.93 9.29 -31.79
CA ASP A 75 23.45 9.34 -33.16
C ASP A 75 23.79 10.76 -33.61
N LYS A 76 22.82 11.69 -33.44
CA LYS A 76 22.97 13.08 -33.85
C LYS A 76 24.23 13.76 -33.27
N TYR A 77 24.52 13.52 -32.00
CA TYR A 77 25.66 14.12 -31.30
C TYR A 77 26.89 13.21 -31.25
N ASN A 78 26.88 12.09 -31.96
CA ASN A 78 27.97 11.10 -31.99
C ASN A 78 28.44 10.67 -30.57
N LEU A 79 27.51 10.34 -29.69
CA LEU A 79 27.77 9.99 -28.28
C LEU A 79 28.10 8.52 -28.06
N TYR A 80 28.45 7.80 -29.10
CA TYR A 80 28.90 6.42 -29.02
C TYR A 80 30.15 6.28 -28.15
N GLY A 81 30.15 5.31 -27.24
CA GLY A 81 31.27 5.15 -26.29
C GLY A 81 31.26 6.15 -25.12
N GLN A 82 30.27 7.05 -25.03
CA GLN A 82 30.13 8.02 -23.94
C GLN A 82 28.79 7.90 -23.21
N VAL A 83 27.75 7.33 -23.83
CA VAL A 83 26.43 7.14 -23.24
C VAL A 83 26.09 5.66 -23.13
N ALA A 84 25.76 5.21 -21.92
CA ALA A 84 25.26 3.89 -21.64
C ALA A 84 23.74 3.90 -21.49
N TYR A 85 23.05 2.99 -22.18
CA TYR A 85 21.59 2.83 -22.16
C TYR A 85 21.19 1.36 -22.13
N PRO A 86 21.49 0.63 -21.05
CA PRO A 86 21.26 -0.81 -20.96
C PRO A 86 19.80 -1.16 -21.23
N LYS A 87 19.58 -2.31 -21.87
CA LYS A 87 18.25 -2.80 -22.25
C LYS A 87 17.48 -3.32 -21.04
N HIS A 88 18.20 -3.99 -20.11
CA HIS A 88 17.64 -4.60 -18.92
C HIS A 88 18.47 -4.30 -17.69
N HIS A 89 17.79 -4.24 -16.54
CA HIS A 89 18.40 -4.29 -15.22
C HIS A 89 17.41 -4.95 -14.25
N LYS A 90 17.94 -5.65 -13.27
CA LYS A 90 17.11 -6.22 -12.19
C LYS A 90 17.04 -5.25 -11.02
N GLN A 91 15.95 -5.30 -10.26
CA GLN A 91 15.76 -4.42 -9.11
C GLN A 91 16.91 -4.50 -8.09
N HIS A 92 17.44 -5.69 -7.86
CA HIS A 92 18.58 -5.89 -6.95
C HIS A 92 19.91 -5.35 -7.48
N GLU A 93 20.02 -5.02 -8.77
CA GLU A 93 21.22 -4.40 -9.37
C GLU A 93 21.24 -2.87 -9.19
N VAL A 94 20.11 -2.24 -8.84
CA VAL A 94 20.02 -0.79 -8.67
C VAL A 94 21.00 -0.25 -7.61
N PRO A 95 21.17 -0.90 -6.44
CA PRO A 95 22.20 -0.52 -5.47
C PRO A 95 23.62 -0.51 -6.05
N ASP A 96 23.94 -1.49 -6.92
CA ASP A 96 25.25 -1.57 -7.54
C ASP A 96 25.46 -0.50 -8.62
N ILE A 97 24.40 -0.06 -9.28
CA ILE A 97 24.44 1.07 -10.22
C ILE A 97 24.81 2.35 -9.48
N TYR A 98 24.17 2.63 -8.33
CA TYR A 98 24.53 3.77 -7.49
C TYR A 98 25.96 3.68 -6.95
N ARG A 99 26.39 2.50 -6.47
CA ARG A 99 27.76 2.27 -6.01
C ARG A 99 28.79 2.50 -7.12
N LEU A 100 28.47 2.08 -8.35
CA LEU A 100 29.31 2.28 -9.51
C LEU A 100 29.48 3.78 -9.82
N ALA A 101 28.36 4.52 -9.83
CA ALA A 101 28.39 5.98 -10.02
C ALA A 101 29.20 6.67 -8.92
N ALA A 102 29.05 6.28 -7.67
CA ALA A 102 29.81 6.84 -6.54
C ALA A 102 31.31 6.50 -6.65
N LYS A 103 31.67 5.26 -7.08
CA LYS A 103 33.05 4.83 -7.27
C LYS A 103 33.78 5.62 -8.36
N THR A 104 33.08 5.98 -9.42
CA THR A 104 33.63 6.82 -10.49
C THR A 104 33.61 8.32 -10.15
N LYS A 105 33.24 8.71 -8.93
CA LYS A 105 33.01 10.12 -8.52
C LYS A 105 31.99 10.83 -9.39
N GLY A 106 30.95 10.11 -9.74
CA GLY A 106 29.86 10.58 -10.59
C GLY A 106 28.86 11.49 -9.88
N VAL A 107 27.82 11.86 -10.62
CA VAL A 107 26.73 12.72 -10.18
C VAL A 107 25.41 12.10 -10.55
N PHE A 108 24.44 12.13 -9.65
CA PHE A 108 23.06 11.72 -9.98
C PHE A 108 22.27 12.93 -10.49
N ILE A 109 21.45 12.71 -11.53
CA ILE A 109 20.56 13.76 -12.06
C ILE A 109 19.12 13.28 -12.20
N ASN A 110 18.19 14.14 -11.77
CA ASN A 110 16.76 14.02 -12.02
C ASN A 110 16.24 15.31 -12.67
N PRO A 111 16.20 15.38 -14.01
CA PRO A 111 15.80 16.57 -14.76
C PRO A 111 14.30 16.65 -15.03
N ALA A 112 13.47 15.94 -14.29
CA ALA A 112 12.02 15.83 -14.52
C ALA A 112 11.36 17.22 -14.61
N LEU A 113 10.35 17.36 -15.46
CA LEU A 113 9.58 18.61 -15.58
C LEU A 113 8.93 18.98 -14.24
N VAL A 114 8.40 17.97 -13.55
CA VAL A 114 7.92 18.03 -12.16
C VAL A 114 8.20 16.69 -11.50
N GLU A 115 8.84 16.70 -10.35
CA GLU A 115 9.04 15.51 -9.52
C GLU A 115 8.26 15.66 -8.21
N PRO A 116 7.16 14.92 -8.01
CA PRO A 116 6.33 15.12 -6.81
C PRO A 116 7.04 14.86 -5.49
N PHE A 117 7.93 13.87 -5.44
CA PHE A 117 8.70 13.54 -4.22
C PHE A 117 10.20 13.45 -4.51
N GLY A 118 10.69 12.38 -5.17
CA GLY A 118 12.08 12.20 -5.53
C GLY A 118 12.84 11.17 -4.70
N LEU A 119 12.28 9.97 -4.51
CA LEU A 119 12.96 8.85 -3.81
C LEU A 119 14.36 8.58 -4.36
N THR A 120 14.54 8.65 -5.67
CA THR A 120 15.83 8.42 -6.33
C THR A 120 16.93 9.40 -5.91
N LEU A 121 16.56 10.61 -5.48
CA LEU A 121 17.52 11.58 -4.94
C LEU A 121 18.02 11.16 -3.56
N ILE A 122 17.11 10.68 -2.72
CA ILE A 122 17.40 10.17 -1.38
C ILE A 122 18.28 8.91 -1.49
N GLU A 123 17.92 8.00 -2.39
CA GLU A 123 18.72 6.82 -2.70
C GLU A 123 20.13 7.20 -3.16
N ALA A 124 20.27 8.10 -4.12
CA ALA A 124 21.56 8.57 -4.61
C ALA A 124 22.41 9.18 -3.49
N ALA A 125 21.80 10.02 -2.64
CA ALA A 125 22.46 10.63 -1.49
C ALA A 125 22.93 9.57 -0.46
N ALA A 126 22.16 8.51 -0.22
CA ALA A 126 22.55 7.41 0.65
C ALA A 126 23.81 6.67 0.16
N TYR A 127 24.03 6.62 -1.15
CA TYR A 127 25.28 6.11 -1.74
C TYR A 127 26.40 7.18 -1.85
N GLY A 128 26.16 8.39 -1.35
CA GLY A 128 27.13 9.46 -1.34
C GLY A 128 27.32 10.14 -2.70
N LEU A 129 26.30 10.15 -3.55
CA LEU A 129 26.32 10.88 -4.81
C LEU A 129 25.85 12.32 -4.60
N PRO A 130 26.58 13.33 -5.13
CA PRO A 130 26.03 14.65 -5.37
C PRO A 130 24.86 14.58 -6.35
N VAL A 131 23.90 15.49 -6.19
CA VAL A 131 22.65 15.46 -6.94
C VAL A 131 22.43 16.75 -7.71
N VAL A 132 22.00 16.64 -8.98
CA VAL A 132 21.38 17.71 -9.74
C VAL A 132 19.90 17.38 -9.91
N ALA A 133 19.01 18.28 -9.56
CA ALA A 133 17.58 17.98 -9.60
C ALA A 133 16.75 19.18 -10.06
N THR A 134 15.55 18.88 -10.56
CA THR A 134 14.58 19.92 -10.94
C THR A 134 14.21 20.80 -9.74
N LYS A 135 13.99 22.09 -10.00
CA LYS A 135 13.45 23.04 -9.02
C LYS A 135 11.94 22.91 -8.81
N ASN A 136 11.27 21.94 -9.48
CA ASN A 136 9.83 21.80 -9.48
C ASN A 136 9.40 20.58 -8.64
N GLY A 137 8.86 20.81 -7.45
CA GLY A 137 8.30 19.80 -6.54
C GLY A 137 9.23 19.38 -5.41
N GLY A 138 9.13 18.12 -4.95
CA GLY A 138 9.84 17.59 -3.80
C GLY A 138 11.37 17.70 -3.77
N PRO A 139 12.07 17.71 -4.91
CA PRO A 139 13.52 17.90 -4.91
C PRO A 139 14.02 19.17 -4.22
N VAL A 140 13.23 20.25 -4.20
CA VAL A 140 13.58 21.50 -3.52
C VAL A 140 13.82 21.26 -2.03
N ASP A 141 12.89 20.56 -1.37
CA ASP A 141 12.98 20.28 0.07
C ASP A 141 14.08 19.26 0.36
N ILE A 142 14.22 18.25 -0.50
CA ILE A 142 15.27 17.22 -0.36
C ILE A 142 16.66 17.85 -0.44
N ILE A 143 16.93 18.66 -1.46
CA ILE A 143 18.23 19.31 -1.63
C ILE A 143 18.49 20.30 -0.50
N LYS A 144 17.48 21.06 -0.05
CA LYS A 144 17.58 21.95 1.10
C LYS A 144 17.93 21.17 2.40
N ALA A 145 17.30 20.02 2.62
CA ALA A 145 17.53 19.20 3.81
C ALA A 145 18.89 18.50 3.79
N LEU A 146 19.32 18.00 2.63
CA LEU A 146 20.57 17.24 2.49
C LEU A 146 21.79 18.13 2.22
N ASN A 147 21.62 19.30 1.62
CA ASN A 147 22.68 20.21 1.15
C ASN A 147 23.75 19.48 0.32
N ASN A 148 23.31 18.61 -0.57
CA ASN A 148 24.16 17.68 -1.32
C ASN A 148 24.11 17.87 -2.84
N GLY A 149 23.61 19.00 -3.34
CA GLY A 149 23.42 19.15 -4.77
C GLY A 149 22.97 20.53 -5.24
N LEU A 150 22.51 20.57 -6.48
CA LEU A 150 22.08 21.79 -7.17
C LEU A 150 20.68 21.62 -7.74
N LEU A 151 19.90 22.69 -7.73
CA LEU A 151 18.59 22.76 -8.38
C LEU A 151 18.73 23.46 -9.74
N VAL A 152 18.04 22.93 -10.75
CA VAL A 152 18.03 23.43 -12.13
C VAL A 152 16.60 23.63 -12.64
N ASP A 153 16.46 24.56 -13.59
CA ASP A 153 15.24 24.63 -14.38
C ASP A 153 15.23 23.46 -15.39
N PRO A 154 14.22 22.60 -15.41
CA PRO A 154 14.17 21.47 -16.34
C PRO A 154 14.05 21.88 -17.82
N HIS A 155 13.68 23.13 -18.09
CA HIS A 155 13.61 23.70 -19.45
C HIS A 155 14.91 24.39 -19.88
N ASP A 156 15.79 24.71 -18.93
CA ASP A 156 17.07 25.36 -19.21
C ASP A 156 18.18 24.33 -19.46
N GLN A 157 18.41 24.05 -20.74
CA GLN A 157 19.41 23.08 -21.17
C GLN A 157 20.84 23.51 -20.78
N GLN A 158 21.16 24.80 -20.87
CA GLN A 158 22.47 25.32 -20.48
C GLN A 158 22.66 25.25 -18.96
N GLY A 159 21.65 25.62 -18.19
CA GLY A 159 21.69 25.50 -16.73
C GLY A 159 21.87 24.06 -16.24
N ILE A 160 21.31 23.06 -16.94
CA ILE A 160 21.55 21.64 -16.67
C ILE A 160 23.01 21.26 -16.89
N SER A 161 23.58 21.62 -18.04
CA SER A 161 25.00 21.33 -18.36
C SER A 161 25.96 22.04 -17.42
N ASP A 162 25.70 23.28 -17.06
CA ASP A 162 26.53 24.07 -16.13
C ASP A 162 26.52 23.51 -14.72
N ALA A 163 25.35 23.07 -14.24
CA ALA A 163 25.22 22.42 -12.93
C ALA A 163 25.98 21.08 -12.86
N LEU A 164 25.87 20.26 -13.90
CA LEU A 164 26.63 19.02 -14.01
C LEU A 164 28.14 19.29 -14.08
N LEU A 165 28.55 20.24 -14.92
CA LEU A 165 29.96 20.59 -15.07
C LEU A 165 30.57 21.09 -13.76
N LYS A 166 29.86 21.93 -12.99
CA LYS A 166 30.28 22.39 -11.65
C LYS A 166 30.57 21.26 -10.69
N LEU A 167 29.76 20.20 -10.71
CA LEU A 167 29.94 19.06 -9.80
C LEU A 167 30.99 18.05 -10.29
N VAL A 168 31.15 17.90 -11.60
CA VAL A 168 32.13 16.98 -12.19
C VAL A 168 33.56 17.57 -12.19
N ALA A 169 33.69 18.86 -12.46
CA ALA A 169 34.99 19.54 -12.56
C ALA A 169 35.57 19.93 -11.17
N ASP A 170 34.70 20.32 -10.21
CA ASP A 170 35.14 20.76 -8.88
C ASP A 170 35.12 19.62 -7.87
N LYS A 171 36.30 19.05 -7.65
CA LYS A 171 36.52 17.97 -6.69
C LYS A 171 36.12 18.36 -5.25
N ASN A 172 36.38 19.60 -4.83
CA ASN A 172 36.10 20.04 -3.45
C ASN A 172 34.59 20.16 -3.24
N ARG A 173 33.89 20.74 -4.21
CA ARG A 173 32.43 20.81 -4.19
C ARG A 173 31.78 19.44 -4.22
N TRP A 174 32.31 18.53 -5.02
CA TRP A 174 31.85 17.13 -5.07
C TRP A 174 31.99 16.47 -3.68
N LEU A 175 33.16 16.61 -3.03
CA LEU A 175 33.41 16.05 -1.70
C LEU A 175 32.52 16.67 -0.63
N GLU A 176 32.30 17.98 -0.70
CA GLU A 176 31.40 18.69 0.23
C GLU A 176 29.96 18.18 0.08
N CYS A 177 29.41 18.10 -1.13
CA CYS A 177 28.08 17.56 -1.40
C CYS A 177 27.96 16.12 -0.90
N ARG A 178 28.96 15.27 -1.16
CA ARG A 178 29.01 13.90 -0.67
C ARG A 178 28.94 13.85 0.87
N LYS A 179 29.78 14.61 1.55
CA LYS A 179 29.84 14.68 3.01
C LYS A 179 28.51 15.12 3.59
N ASN A 180 27.91 16.15 3.03
CA ASN A 180 26.63 16.69 3.47
C ASN A 180 25.49 15.68 3.26
N GLY A 181 25.43 15.03 2.08
CA GLY A 181 24.44 13.97 1.80
C GLY A 181 24.51 12.84 2.79
N LEU A 182 25.69 12.24 3.00
CA LEU A 182 25.89 11.14 3.94
C LEU A 182 25.61 11.55 5.40
N LYS A 183 25.96 12.78 5.79
CA LYS A 183 25.68 13.31 7.12
C LYS A 183 24.18 13.48 7.39
N ASN A 184 23.44 13.98 6.41
CA ASN A 184 22.05 14.41 6.59
C ASN A 184 21.01 13.36 6.15
N ILE A 185 21.44 12.24 5.52
CA ILE A 185 20.52 11.22 4.98
C ILE A 185 19.59 10.59 6.01
N HIS A 186 20.02 10.52 7.28
CA HIS A 186 19.22 9.98 8.38
C HIS A 186 17.87 10.69 8.54
N ARG A 187 17.75 11.96 8.11
CA ARG A 187 16.49 12.74 8.14
C ARG A 187 15.37 12.08 7.33
N PHE A 188 15.73 11.26 6.34
CA PHE A 188 14.78 10.51 5.49
C PHE A 188 14.68 9.03 5.88
N SER A 189 15.21 8.65 7.04
CA SER A 189 15.08 7.29 7.57
C SER A 189 13.70 7.03 8.17
N TRP A 190 13.22 5.78 8.11
CA TRP A 190 11.97 5.37 8.74
C TRP A 190 11.89 5.72 10.23
N PRO A 191 12.92 5.44 11.06
CA PRO A 191 12.88 5.79 12.46
C PRO A 191 12.65 7.29 12.70
N GLU A 192 13.31 8.14 11.92
CA GLU A 192 13.15 9.59 12.05
C GLU A 192 11.76 10.05 11.57
N HIS A 193 11.27 9.49 10.46
CA HIS A 193 9.93 9.76 9.96
C HIS A 193 8.86 9.39 11.00
N CYS A 194 8.95 8.19 11.58
CA CYS A 194 8.02 7.74 12.62
C CYS A 194 8.08 8.62 13.87
N ARG A 195 9.28 9.02 14.30
CA ARG A 195 9.45 9.91 15.45
C ARG A 195 8.79 11.26 15.23
N ASN A 196 9.01 11.86 14.07
CA ASN A 196 8.42 13.14 13.71
C ASN A 196 6.90 13.04 13.61
N TYR A 197 6.37 11.99 12.98
CA TYR A 197 4.94 11.75 12.89
C TYR A 197 4.28 11.61 14.27
N LEU A 198 4.85 10.79 15.15
CA LEU A 198 4.34 10.60 16.51
C LEU A 198 4.39 11.90 17.33
N SER A 199 5.46 12.68 17.21
CA SER A 199 5.57 13.98 17.84
C SER A 199 4.47 14.94 17.38
N HIS A 200 4.14 14.96 16.09
CA HIS A 200 3.02 15.76 15.58
C HIS A 200 1.67 15.29 16.12
N VAL A 201 1.43 13.99 16.17
CA VAL A 201 0.20 13.42 16.76
C VAL A 201 0.06 13.83 18.21
N GLU A 202 1.14 13.72 18.99
CA GLU A 202 1.16 14.13 20.39
C GLU A 202 0.89 15.63 20.56
N HIS A 203 1.49 16.45 19.71
CA HIS A 203 1.25 17.90 19.73
C HIS A 203 -0.20 18.27 19.38
N CYS A 204 -0.80 17.62 18.39
CA CYS A 204 -2.20 17.80 18.06
C CYS A 204 -3.11 17.36 19.21
N ARG A 205 -2.81 16.24 19.86
CA ARG A 205 -3.57 15.76 21.02
C ARG A 205 -3.52 16.76 22.18
N ASN A 206 -2.36 17.36 22.44
CA ASN A 206 -2.21 18.37 23.51
C ASN A 206 -2.94 19.69 23.20
N ARG A 207 -3.11 20.02 21.92
CA ARG A 207 -3.91 21.21 21.49
C ARG A 207 -5.42 20.99 21.60
N HIS A 208 -5.88 19.75 21.53
CA HIS A 208 -7.29 19.38 21.62
C HIS A 208 -7.48 18.37 22.78
N PRO A 209 -7.39 18.80 24.04
CA PRO A 209 -7.71 17.90 25.15
C PRO A 209 -9.17 17.47 25.06
N ALA A 210 -9.41 16.15 25.23
CA ALA A 210 -10.68 15.46 25.02
C ALA A 210 -11.87 15.96 25.88
N ASN A 211 -11.77 17.08 26.58
CA ASN A 211 -12.78 17.64 27.48
C ASN A 211 -13.59 18.80 26.90
N ARG A 212 -13.67 18.92 25.56
CA ARG A 212 -14.63 19.82 24.90
C ARG A 212 -15.47 19.09 23.86
N LEU A 213 -16.20 18.09 24.32
CA LEU A 213 -17.48 17.72 23.68
C LEU A 213 -18.58 18.58 24.32
N GLU A 214 -18.50 19.89 24.18
CA GLU A 214 -19.69 20.72 24.23
C GLU A 214 -20.40 20.60 22.89
N VAL A 215 -21.60 20.08 22.96
CA VAL A 215 -22.58 20.01 21.88
C VAL A 215 -22.67 21.37 21.20
N ILE A 216 -22.07 21.50 20.01
CA ILE A 216 -22.33 22.65 19.14
C ILE A 216 -23.66 22.34 18.45
N THR A 217 -24.73 23.00 18.91
CA THR A 217 -25.98 23.12 18.16
C THR A 217 -25.68 23.80 16.84
N PRO A 218 -26.25 23.35 15.72
CA PRO A 218 -26.02 24.00 14.44
C PRO A 218 -26.73 25.36 14.44
N THR A 219 -25.98 26.43 14.42
CA THR A 219 -26.46 27.72 14.00
C THR A 219 -26.07 27.92 12.54
N ASP A 220 -27.07 28.11 11.71
CA ASP A 220 -26.96 28.45 10.30
C ASP A 220 -26.20 29.77 10.12
N GLU A 221 -24.92 29.71 9.79
CA GLU A 221 -24.20 30.81 9.14
C GLU A 221 -23.29 30.29 8.02
N PRO A 222 -23.24 30.99 6.88
CA PRO A 222 -22.50 30.50 5.70
C PRO A 222 -21.00 30.62 5.89
N MET A 223 -20.29 29.50 5.74
CA MET A 223 -18.83 29.43 5.69
C MET A 223 -18.31 30.13 4.44
N SER A 224 -18.02 31.41 4.55
CA SER A 224 -17.11 32.10 3.66
C SER A 224 -15.87 32.53 4.45
N GLU A 225 -14.68 32.25 3.88
CA GLU A 225 -13.41 32.78 4.31
C GLU A 225 -12.74 32.15 5.54
N SER A 226 -11.98 31.07 5.35
CA SER A 226 -10.67 30.88 5.98
C SER A 226 -9.85 29.74 5.34
N LEU A 227 -9.53 29.86 4.09
CA LEU A 227 -8.47 29.07 3.43
C LEU A 227 -7.13 29.82 3.38
N CYS A 228 -6.94 30.84 4.21
CA CYS A 228 -5.70 31.60 4.37
C CYS A 228 -4.99 31.23 5.67
N GLY A 229 -4.65 29.95 5.87
CA GLY A 229 -3.95 29.49 7.07
C GLY A 229 -3.06 28.26 6.85
N VAL A 230 -3.02 27.74 5.62
CA VAL A 230 -2.24 26.53 5.30
C VAL A 230 -0.84 26.85 4.76
N GLU A 231 -0.54 28.10 4.48
CA GLU A 231 0.80 28.52 3.98
C GLU A 231 1.87 28.65 5.07
N ASP A 232 1.53 28.57 6.35
CA ASP A 232 2.49 28.78 7.44
C ASP A 232 2.90 27.49 8.18
N LEU A 233 2.56 26.31 7.63
CA LEU A 233 3.13 25.00 8.02
C LEU A 233 4.42 24.68 7.25
N SER A 234 5.11 25.68 6.70
CA SER A 234 6.49 25.53 6.30
C SER A 234 7.34 25.37 7.55
N LEU A 235 7.74 24.17 7.80
CA LEU A 235 8.78 23.63 8.67
C LEU A 235 9.78 24.68 9.19
N LYS A 236 9.42 25.44 10.21
CA LYS A 236 10.39 26.06 11.11
C LYS A 236 10.81 25.01 12.14
N PHE A 237 11.74 24.16 11.73
CA PHE A 237 12.48 23.35 12.69
C PHE A 237 13.48 24.25 13.42
N SER A 238 13.17 24.55 14.67
CA SER A 238 14.17 25.05 15.61
C SER A 238 15.19 23.95 15.87
N MET A 239 16.43 24.20 15.47
CA MET A 239 17.58 23.35 15.76
C MET A 239 18.13 23.75 17.12
N ASP A 240 17.61 23.17 18.20
CA ASP A 240 18.30 23.19 19.49
C ASP A 240 17.87 21.93 20.26
N ALA A 241 18.64 20.86 20.08
CA ALA A 241 18.73 19.78 21.07
C ALA A 241 20.10 19.13 20.97
N GLU A 242 20.91 19.40 21.97
CA GLU A 242 22.24 18.85 22.16
C GLU A 242 22.24 17.32 22.21
N PHE A 243 23.14 16.75 21.43
CA PHE A 243 23.39 15.33 21.30
C PHE A 243 24.31 14.87 22.46
N ARG A 244 23.80 14.01 23.35
CA ARG A 244 24.66 13.21 24.26
C ARG A 244 24.81 11.80 23.73
N PRO A 245 26.01 11.30 23.48
CA PRO A 245 26.25 9.91 23.11
C PRO A 245 26.37 9.08 24.39
N ASN A 246 25.51 8.11 24.57
CA ASN A 246 25.64 6.84 25.29
C ASN A 246 24.31 6.41 25.91
N GLY A 247 23.83 5.26 25.46
CA GLY A 247 22.70 4.58 26.09
C GLY A 247 22.00 3.68 25.06
N GLU A 248 22.32 2.41 25.10
CA GLU A 248 21.45 1.37 24.55
C GLU A 248 20.07 1.52 25.21
N LEU A 249 19.08 1.90 24.42
CA LEU A 249 17.73 2.16 24.90
C LEU A 249 16.87 0.94 24.58
N ASP A 250 16.45 0.31 25.67
CA ASP A 250 15.49 -0.76 25.79
C ASP A 250 14.19 -0.44 25.01
N LEU A 251 14.13 -0.94 23.77
CA LEU A 251 13.00 -0.77 22.86
C LEU A 251 11.70 -1.39 23.39
N ALA A 252 11.80 -2.41 24.27
CA ALA A 252 10.66 -3.11 24.82
C ALA A 252 9.91 -2.26 25.87
N ASN A 253 10.62 -1.50 26.69
CA ASN A 253 10.01 -0.63 27.71
C ASN A 253 9.32 0.58 27.10
N ARG A 254 9.85 1.13 25.99
CA ARG A 254 9.19 2.23 25.28
C ARG A 254 7.94 1.82 24.51
N GLN A 255 7.89 0.58 23.97
CA GLN A 255 6.66 0.06 23.37
C GLN A 255 5.54 -0.08 24.42
N GLN A 256 5.86 -0.52 25.63
CA GLN A 256 4.87 -0.60 26.71
C GLN A 256 4.42 0.78 27.22
N GLU A 257 5.28 1.78 27.21
CA GLU A 257 4.88 3.16 27.52
C GLU A 257 4.00 3.77 26.44
N LEU A 258 4.30 3.55 25.16
CA LEU A 258 3.47 4.01 24.03
C LEU A 258 2.07 3.37 24.06
N ILE A 259 1.97 2.09 24.39
CA ILE A 259 0.68 1.40 24.57
C ILE A 259 -0.11 1.99 25.75
N LYS A 260 0.56 2.34 26.86
CA LYS A 260 -0.09 3.02 28.00
C LYS A 260 -0.57 4.43 27.69
N ILE A 261 0.08 5.14 26.77
CA ILE A 261 -0.28 6.49 26.34
C ILE A 261 -1.47 6.48 25.38
N LEU A 262 -1.58 5.41 24.57
CA LEU A 262 -2.65 5.27 23.56
C LEU A 262 -3.95 4.66 24.13
N THR A 263 -3.93 4.09 25.36
CA THR A 263 -5.14 3.59 26.02
C THR A 263 -5.86 4.73 26.76
N PRO A 264 -7.13 5.01 26.50
CA PRO A 264 -7.88 6.02 27.25
C PRO A 264 -7.98 5.60 28.72
N LYS A 265 -7.48 6.44 29.65
CA LYS A 265 -7.71 6.26 31.07
C LYS A 265 -9.20 6.35 31.33
N ALA A 266 -9.82 5.25 31.75
CA ALA A 266 -11.17 5.23 32.22
C ALA A 266 -11.29 6.10 33.47
N THR A 267 -11.87 7.29 33.37
CA THR A 267 -12.30 8.08 34.51
C THR A 267 -13.54 7.41 35.12
N SER A 268 -13.37 6.92 36.34
CA SER A 268 -14.47 6.45 37.19
C SER A 268 -15.38 7.62 37.56
N ASN A 269 -16.59 7.63 37.05
CA ASN A 269 -17.85 7.99 37.71
C ASN A 269 -18.92 8.38 36.68
N SER A 270 -19.68 7.40 36.25
CA SER A 270 -21.11 7.53 35.99
C SER A 270 -21.71 6.13 35.88
N LYS A 271 -22.60 5.79 36.80
CA LYS A 271 -23.48 4.62 36.70
C LYS A 271 -24.49 4.88 35.60
N SER A 272 -24.18 4.48 34.39
CA SER A 272 -25.14 4.26 33.32
C SER A 272 -24.69 3.00 32.59
N ASN A 273 -25.63 2.13 32.24
CA ASN A 273 -25.47 0.81 31.62
C ASN A 273 -24.22 0.73 30.77
N ILE A 274 -23.16 0.15 31.34
CA ILE A 274 -21.89 -0.07 30.65
C ILE A 274 -22.15 -1.21 29.69
N GLY A 275 -22.54 -0.86 28.46
CA GLY A 275 -22.58 -1.78 27.35
C GLY A 275 -21.22 -2.48 27.23
N TYR A 276 -21.24 -3.76 26.97
CA TYR A 276 -20.12 -4.62 26.69
C TYR A 276 -19.15 -3.94 25.70
N PHE A 277 -17.88 -3.75 26.10
CA PHE A 277 -16.85 -3.16 25.26
C PHE A 277 -15.77 -4.19 24.94
N PRO A 278 -15.55 -4.54 23.65
CA PRO A 278 -14.58 -5.56 23.26
C PRO A 278 -13.11 -5.26 23.63
N GLY A 279 -12.78 -4.03 24.00
CA GLY A 279 -11.42 -3.60 24.38
C GLY A 279 -10.84 -4.27 25.65
N ARG A 280 -11.56 -5.20 26.27
CA ARG A 280 -11.05 -6.09 27.33
C ARG A 280 -10.60 -7.45 26.81
N ARG A 281 -10.77 -7.72 25.51
CA ARG A 281 -10.33 -8.96 24.89
C ARG A 281 -8.82 -9.04 24.84
N GLN A 282 -8.26 -10.19 25.16
CA GLN A 282 -6.80 -10.43 25.07
C GLN A 282 -6.39 -11.03 23.72
N GLY A 283 -7.33 -11.63 23.01
CA GLY A 283 -7.14 -12.22 21.69
C GLY A 283 -8.41 -12.19 20.86
N LEU A 284 -8.31 -12.52 19.60
CA LEU A 284 -9.41 -12.47 18.65
C LEU A 284 -9.36 -13.67 17.70
N TYR A 285 -10.47 -14.35 17.55
CA TYR A 285 -10.69 -15.36 16.52
C TYR A 285 -11.52 -14.74 15.41
N VAL A 286 -11.01 -14.83 14.19
CA VAL A 286 -11.64 -14.25 13.00
C VAL A 286 -12.01 -15.40 12.07
N VAL A 287 -13.30 -15.63 11.87
CA VAL A 287 -13.78 -16.59 10.88
C VAL A 287 -13.94 -15.85 9.55
N ALA A 288 -13.01 -16.12 8.63
CA ALA A 288 -12.97 -15.54 7.28
C ALA A 288 -13.00 -16.64 6.20
N ALA A 289 -13.49 -17.82 6.55
CA ALA A 289 -13.65 -18.93 5.62
C ALA A 289 -14.82 -18.65 4.67
N ASP A 290 -14.52 -18.62 3.39
CA ASP A 290 -15.53 -18.58 2.32
C ASP A 290 -15.95 -20.02 2.05
N CYS A 291 -17.23 -20.32 2.23
CA CYS A 291 -17.76 -21.69 2.09
C CYS A 291 -18.67 -21.74 0.87
N TYR A 292 -18.24 -22.44 -0.18
CA TYR A 292 -18.98 -22.57 -1.44
C TYR A 292 -19.12 -24.02 -1.85
N ASN A 293 -20.24 -24.33 -2.47
CA ASN A 293 -20.52 -25.60 -3.13
C ASN A 293 -21.08 -25.34 -4.55
N ASN A 294 -21.44 -26.42 -5.24
CA ASN A 294 -22.00 -26.35 -6.60
C ASN A 294 -23.26 -25.49 -6.74
N THR A 295 -23.97 -25.22 -5.63
CA THR A 295 -25.23 -24.47 -5.61
C THR A 295 -25.08 -23.03 -5.11
N GLY A 296 -23.87 -22.63 -4.69
CA GLY A 296 -23.57 -21.30 -4.17
C GLY A 296 -23.01 -21.33 -2.73
N ASN A 297 -23.38 -20.36 -1.90
CA ASN A 297 -22.88 -20.26 -0.53
C ASN A 297 -23.33 -21.46 0.32
N ALA A 298 -22.37 -22.19 0.88
CA ALA A 298 -22.61 -23.30 1.79
C ALA A 298 -22.72 -22.78 3.25
N THR A 299 -23.85 -22.17 3.59
CA THR A 299 -24.11 -21.55 4.90
C THR A 299 -24.10 -22.56 6.04
N GLU A 300 -24.42 -23.83 5.76
CA GLU A 300 -24.36 -24.94 6.72
C GLU A 300 -22.93 -25.22 7.18
N ILE A 301 -21.97 -25.24 6.24
CA ILE A 301 -20.54 -25.43 6.56
C ILE A 301 -20.03 -24.25 7.38
N LEU A 302 -20.36 -23.01 7.01
CA LEU A 302 -20.00 -21.82 7.76
C LEU A 302 -20.54 -21.87 9.19
N SER A 303 -21.80 -22.26 9.37
CA SER A 303 -22.43 -22.40 10.68
C SER A 303 -21.76 -23.47 11.54
N LEU A 304 -21.33 -24.57 10.94
CA LEU A 304 -20.59 -25.63 11.62
C LEU A 304 -19.22 -25.14 12.08
N ILE A 305 -18.47 -24.46 11.22
CA ILE A 305 -17.16 -23.86 11.57
C ILE A 305 -17.32 -22.90 12.74
N ILE A 306 -18.30 -21.99 12.70
CA ILE A 306 -18.56 -21.03 13.78
C ILE A 306 -18.85 -21.76 15.09
N ASN A 307 -19.71 -22.78 15.09
CA ASN A 307 -20.04 -23.53 16.27
C ASN A 307 -18.83 -24.32 16.82
N ASN A 308 -18.03 -24.92 15.95
CA ASN A 308 -16.80 -25.62 16.34
C ASN A 308 -15.79 -24.65 16.99
N VAL A 309 -15.56 -23.47 16.40
CA VAL A 309 -14.69 -22.45 16.98
C VAL A 309 -15.19 -21.98 18.34
N LYS A 310 -16.51 -21.78 18.51
CA LYS A 310 -17.11 -21.41 19.79
C LYS A 310 -16.92 -22.48 20.86
N GLN A 311 -17.09 -23.74 20.48
CA GLN A 311 -16.94 -24.89 21.40
C GLN A 311 -15.48 -25.01 21.86
N ILE A 312 -14.52 -24.95 20.93
CA ILE A 312 -13.08 -25.13 21.20
C ILE A 312 -12.54 -23.97 22.04
N THR A 313 -12.89 -22.75 21.70
CA THR A 313 -12.32 -21.55 22.33
C THR A 313 -12.98 -21.21 23.67
N GLY A 314 -14.05 -21.91 24.06
CA GLY A 314 -14.74 -21.67 25.32
C GLY A 314 -15.18 -20.22 25.50
N LEU A 315 -15.65 -19.54 24.43
CA LEU A 315 -15.96 -18.10 24.36
C LEU A 315 -16.86 -17.54 25.49
N LYS A 316 -17.28 -18.37 26.41
CA LYS A 316 -17.92 -17.95 27.68
C LYS A 316 -16.94 -17.34 28.68
N SER A 317 -15.62 -17.54 28.52
CA SER A 317 -14.61 -16.80 29.26
C SER A 317 -14.33 -15.48 28.58
N SER A 318 -14.36 -14.38 29.30
CA SER A 318 -14.29 -12.98 28.80
C SER A 318 -12.99 -12.58 28.09
N GLN A 319 -12.11 -13.51 27.73
CA GLN A 319 -10.74 -13.20 27.27
C GLN A 319 -10.55 -13.19 25.76
N ALA A 320 -11.31 -13.98 25.00
CA ALA A 320 -11.20 -14.03 23.54
C ALA A 320 -12.49 -13.54 22.85
N GLY A 321 -12.33 -12.78 21.78
CA GLY A 321 -13.43 -12.29 20.95
C GLY A 321 -13.61 -13.11 19.68
N LEU A 322 -14.78 -12.99 19.06
CA LEU A 322 -15.13 -13.64 17.80
C LEU A 322 -15.57 -12.61 16.77
N VAL A 323 -14.99 -12.67 15.56
CA VAL A 323 -15.36 -11.82 14.42
C VAL A 323 -15.70 -12.71 13.23
N LEU A 324 -16.76 -12.38 12.53
CA LEU A 324 -17.08 -12.96 11.22
C LEU A 324 -16.70 -12.00 10.11
N MET A 325 -15.99 -12.49 9.09
CA MET A 325 -15.65 -11.72 7.88
C MET A 325 -16.12 -12.43 6.62
N THR A 326 -16.84 -11.73 5.77
CA THR A 326 -17.43 -12.32 4.56
C THR A 326 -17.61 -11.33 3.43
N GLY A 327 -17.72 -11.84 2.20
CA GLY A 327 -18.13 -11.07 1.01
C GLY A 327 -19.63 -10.75 0.96
N MET A 328 -20.45 -11.33 1.85
CA MET A 328 -21.90 -11.12 1.93
C MET A 328 -22.24 -9.77 2.56
N SER A 329 -23.42 -9.25 2.25
CA SER A 329 -24.02 -8.11 2.94
C SER A 329 -24.59 -8.51 4.31
N LEU A 330 -24.80 -7.54 5.20
CA LEU A 330 -25.42 -7.77 6.51
C LEU A 330 -26.79 -8.46 6.40
N GLN A 331 -27.59 -8.11 5.39
CA GLN A 331 -28.90 -8.73 5.20
C GLN A 331 -28.80 -10.20 4.83
N GLU A 332 -27.87 -10.55 3.94
CA GLU A 332 -27.60 -11.97 3.58
C GLU A 332 -27.10 -12.77 4.75
N ILE A 333 -26.25 -12.20 5.61
CA ILE A 333 -25.80 -12.86 6.84
C ILE A 333 -27.00 -13.10 7.78
N LYS A 334 -27.87 -12.10 7.97
CA LYS A 334 -29.07 -12.25 8.78
C LYS A 334 -29.98 -13.37 8.27
N GLU A 335 -30.12 -13.50 6.97
CA GLU A 335 -30.91 -14.57 6.35
C GLU A 335 -30.24 -15.93 6.47
N ALA A 336 -28.93 -16.01 6.27
CA ALA A 336 -28.15 -17.23 6.42
C ALA A 336 -28.18 -17.78 7.85
N VAL A 337 -28.16 -16.90 8.83
CA VAL A 337 -28.14 -17.27 10.26
C VAL A 337 -29.52 -17.62 10.79
N LYS A 338 -30.62 -17.11 10.21
CA LYS A 338 -32.00 -17.41 10.67
C LYS A 338 -32.33 -18.91 10.77
N ASN A 339 -31.76 -19.72 9.88
CA ASN A 339 -31.98 -21.15 9.79
C ASN A 339 -30.86 -21.96 10.47
N SER A 340 -29.89 -21.31 11.11
CA SER A 340 -28.75 -21.93 11.76
C SER A 340 -28.82 -21.80 13.29
N GLN A 341 -28.05 -22.61 14.01
CA GLN A 341 -27.90 -22.50 15.47
C GLN A 341 -26.95 -21.38 15.91
N VAL A 342 -26.54 -20.48 14.99
CA VAL A 342 -25.62 -19.38 15.25
C VAL A 342 -26.40 -18.14 15.64
N ASN A 343 -26.03 -17.51 16.75
CA ASN A 343 -26.59 -16.22 17.14
C ASN A 343 -25.64 -15.09 16.75
N LEU A 344 -26.15 -14.01 16.13
CA LEU A 344 -25.35 -12.83 15.78
C LEU A 344 -24.75 -12.13 17.00
N GLU A 345 -25.39 -12.21 18.14
CA GLU A 345 -24.91 -11.64 19.41
C GLU A 345 -23.63 -12.33 19.94
N ASP A 346 -23.27 -13.50 19.40
CA ASP A 346 -22.04 -14.18 19.77
C ASP A 346 -20.79 -13.53 19.18
N PHE A 347 -20.95 -12.62 18.20
CA PHE A 347 -19.85 -11.92 17.56
C PHE A 347 -19.59 -10.55 18.18
N ASP A 348 -18.32 -10.21 18.35
CA ASP A 348 -17.90 -8.88 18.76
C ASP A 348 -17.97 -7.88 17.58
N ALA A 349 -17.75 -8.36 16.35
CA ALA A 349 -17.97 -7.59 15.13
C ALA A 349 -18.33 -8.48 13.93
N LEU A 350 -19.05 -7.92 12.97
CA LEU A 350 -19.32 -8.50 11.65
C LEU A 350 -18.70 -7.61 10.60
N VAL A 351 -17.81 -8.15 9.78
CA VAL A 351 -17.18 -7.46 8.66
C VAL A 351 -17.82 -7.97 7.37
N CYS A 352 -18.60 -7.10 6.75
CA CYS A 352 -19.46 -7.40 5.61
C CYS A 352 -18.90 -6.81 4.31
N ASN A 353 -19.49 -7.23 3.18
CA ASN A 353 -19.19 -6.68 1.86
C ASN A 353 -17.68 -6.61 1.56
N SER A 354 -16.98 -7.74 1.81
CA SER A 354 -15.53 -7.88 1.57
C SER A 354 -14.66 -6.87 2.32
N GLY A 355 -15.10 -6.44 3.50
CA GLY A 355 -14.34 -5.52 4.35
C GLY A 355 -14.67 -4.04 4.15
N SER A 356 -15.77 -3.70 3.48
CA SER A 356 -16.20 -2.31 3.33
C SER A 356 -17.12 -1.81 4.44
N GLU A 357 -17.64 -2.70 5.28
CA GLU A 357 -18.57 -2.35 6.36
C GLU A 357 -18.26 -3.17 7.61
N ILE A 358 -18.22 -2.52 8.78
CA ILE A 358 -18.05 -3.17 10.09
C ILE A 358 -19.28 -2.85 10.93
N TYR A 359 -19.94 -3.89 11.44
CA TYR A 359 -21.12 -3.81 12.31
C TYR A 359 -20.83 -4.41 13.67
N TYR A 360 -21.45 -3.83 14.69
CA TYR A 360 -21.35 -4.29 16.07
C TYR A 360 -22.67 -4.88 16.57
N PRO A 361 -22.81 -6.23 16.71
CA PRO A 361 -24.04 -6.86 17.22
C PRO A 361 -24.45 -6.36 18.61
N TRP A 362 -23.48 -6.15 19.50
CA TRP A 362 -23.68 -5.61 20.85
C TRP A 362 -24.10 -4.12 20.90
N ARG A 363 -24.18 -3.45 19.75
CA ARG A 363 -24.69 -2.07 19.57
C ARG A 363 -25.80 -2.04 18.52
N ASP A 364 -26.74 -2.96 18.61
CA ASP A 364 -27.89 -3.03 17.68
C ASP A 364 -27.51 -3.04 16.20
N LEU A 365 -26.37 -3.65 15.86
CA LEU A 365 -25.81 -3.72 14.51
C LEU A 365 -25.56 -2.32 13.90
N ILE A 366 -25.16 -1.35 14.72
CA ILE A 366 -24.73 -0.05 14.24
C ILE A 366 -23.39 -0.22 13.51
N VAL A 367 -23.27 0.47 12.38
CA VAL A 367 -22.04 0.50 11.59
C VAL A 367 -20.94 1.29 12.30
N ASP A 368 -19.69 0.96 12.03
CA ASP A 368 -18.54 1.70 12.53
C ASP A 368 -18.29 2.96 11.68
N GLU A 369 -18.76 4.10 12.17
CA GLU A 369 -18.67 5.40 11.48
C GLU A 369 -17.21 5.86 11.28
N ASP A 370 -16.31 5.56 12.24
CA ASP A 370 -14.88 5.91 12.13
C ASP A 370 -14.22 5.12 11.01
N TYR A 371 -14.57 3.82 10.90
CA TYR A 371 -14.09 2.99 9.81
C TYR A 371 -14.62 3.44 8.45
N GLU A 372 -15.91 3.76 8.40
CA GLU A 372 -16.54 4.29 7.21
C GLU A 372 -15.86 5.57 6.72
N ALA A 373 -15.64 6.53 7.62
CA ALA A 373 -14.94 7.77 7.30
C ALA A 373 -13.49 7.53 6.81
N HIS A 374 -12.81 6.53 7.39
CA HIS A 374 -11.46 6.15 6.98
C HIS A 374 -11.41 5.60 5.54
N ILE A 375 -12.32 4.69 5.17
CA ILE A 375 -12.32 4.06 3.85
C ILE A 375 -12.92 4.94 2.76
N GLU A 376 -13.73 5.94 3.11
CA GLU A 376 -14.39 6.86 2.18
C GLU A 376 -13.39 7.80 1.48
N TYR A 377 -12.19 7.92 1.99
CA TYR A 377 -11.15 8.75 1.40
C TYR A 377 -10.88 8.41 -0.07
N ARG A 378 -11.13 9.37 -0.96
CA ARG A 378 -11.03 9.23 -2.43
C ARG A 378 -11.95 8.16 -3.04
N TRP A 379 -13.02 7.78 -2.34
CA TRP A 379 -14.02 6.89 -2.91
C TRP A 379 -14.82 7.61 -4.01
N PRO A 380 -14.78 7.12 -5.26
CA PRO A 380 -15.46 7.80 -6.37
C PRO A 380 -17.01 7.63 -6.35
N GLY A 381 -17.56 6.83 -5.44
CA GLY A 381 -19.00 6.65 -5.22
C GLY A 381 -19.74 6.24 -6.49
N GLU A 382 -20.88 6.87 -6.73
CA GLU A 382 -21.78 6.58 -7.86
C GLU A 382 -21.10 6.65 -9.25
N ASN A 383 -20.03 7.44 -9.40
CA ASN A 383 -19.31 7.58 -10.67
C ASN A 383 -18.64 6.27 -11.12
N VAL A 384 -18.27 5.41 -10.17
CA VAL A 384 -17.67 4.09 -10.47
C VAL A 384 -18.71 3.07 -10.94
N LYS A 385 -19.94 3.18 -10.44
CA LYS A 385 -21.02 2.23 -10.68
C LYS A 385 -21.32 2.03 -12.17
N SER A 386 -21.47 3.12 -12.90
CA SER A 386 -21.71 3.09 -14.34
C SER A 386 -20.49 2.64 -15.15
N ALA A 387 -19.28 2.94 -14.66
CA ALA A 387 -18.04 2.56 -15.33
C ALA A 387 -17.78 1.05 -15.22
N VAL A 388 -18.03 0.45 -14.05
CA VAL A 388 -17.79 -0.99 -13.81
C VAL A 388 -18.66 -1.87 -14.70
N THR A 389 -19.94 -1.57 -14.83
CA THR A 389 -20.88 -2.35 -15.64
C THR A 389 -20.42 -2.47 -17.11
N ARG A 390 -19.80 -1.41 -17.64
CA ARG A 390 -19.26 -1.41 -19.00
C ARG A 390 -17.91 -2.13 -19.14
N LEU A 391 -17.08 -2.10 -18.09
CA LEU A 391 -15.70 -2.58 -18.16
C LEU A 391 -15.53 -4.03 -17.77
N ALA A 392 -16.43 -4.58 -16.97
CA ALA A 392 -16.35 -5.97 -16.53
C ALA A 392 -16.70 -6.97 -17.63
N LYS A 393 -17.44 -6.55 -18.67
CA LYS A 393 -17.79 -7.40 -19.81
C LYS A 393 -16.64 -7.56 -20.80
N VAL A 394 -16.52 -8.75 -21.37
CA VAL A 394 -15.62 -9.03 -22.50
C VAL A 394 -16.32 -8.62 -23.80
N ASP A 395 -15.62 -7.90 -24.69
CA ASP A 395 -16.16 -7.44 -25.96
C ASP A 395 -16.67 -8.64 -26.81
N GLY A 396 -17.92 -8.61 -27.25
CA GLY A 396 -18.53 -9.65 -28.09
C GLY A 396 -19.70 -10.44 -27.48
N GLY A 397 -20.08 -10.14 -26.22
CA GLY A 397 -21.27 -10.74 -25.57
C GLY A 397 -22.55 -9.95 -25.88
N THR A 398 -23.58 -10.66 -26.28
CA THR A 398 -24.95 -10.16 -26.53
C THR A 398 -25.57 -9.55 -25.28
N GLU A 399 -26.44 -8.60 -25.46
CA GLU A 399 -27.08 -7.61 -24.61
C GLU A 399 -27.42 -7.92 -23.13
N SER A 400 -27.17 -6.96 -22.32
CA SER A 400 -27.92 -6.30 -21.21
C SER A 400 -28.29 -7.06 -19.93
N ASN A 401 -28.32 -8.37 -19.79
CA ASN A 401 -28.84 -9.03 -18.57
C ASN A 401 -27.82 -9.80 -17.71
N ASP A 402 -26.55 -9.85 -18.10
CA ASP A 402 -25.56 -10.75 -17.47
C ASP A 402 -24.97 -10.25 -16.15
N MET A 403 -25.10 -8.96 -15.86
CA MET A 403 -24.67 -8.35 -14.62
C MET A 403 -25.75 -7.42 -14.07
N LYS A 404 -26.35 -7.81 -12.95
CA LYS A 404 -27.37 -7.00 -12.25
C LYS A 404 -26.82 -6.46 -10.94
N CYS A 405 -26.98 -5.17 -10.69
CA CYS A 405 -26.63 -4.59 -9.40
C CYS A 405 -27.57 -5.15 -8.32
N MET A 406 -27.00 -5.79 -7.31
CA MET A 406 -27.75 -6.46 -6.24
C MET A 406 -28.11 -5.52 -5.09
N ASN A 407 -27.29 -4.53 -4.82
CA ASN A 407 -27.42 -3.67 -3.65
C ASN A 407 -27.31 -2.19 -4.03
N PRO A 408 -28.38 -1.60 -4.62
CA PRO A 408 -28.36 -0.21 -5.07
C PRO A 408 -28.27 0.81 -3.93
N SER A 409 -28.53 0.41 -2.69
CA SER A 409 -28.59 1.29 -1.52
C SER A 409 -27.29 1.38 -0.72
N SER A 410 -26.30 0.50 -0.96
CA SER A 410 -25.00 0.64 -0.30
C SER A 410 -24.19 1.75 -0.95
N SER A 411 -23.74 2.69 -0.16
CA SER A 411 -22.87 3.79 -0.62
C SER A 411 -21.40 3.38 -0.75
N ARG A 412 -20.99 2.26 -0.13
CA ARG A 412 -19.58 1.84 -0.01
C ARG A 412 -19.25 0.51 -0.65
N CYS A 413 -20.27 -0.25 -1.07
CA CYS A 413 -20.08 -1.48 -1.83
C CYS A 413 -21.11 -1.57 -2.95
N TYR A 414 -20.63 -1.67 -4.18
CA TYR A 414 -21.48 -1.99 -5.32
C TYR A 414 -21.31 -3.46 -5.67
N SER A 415 -22.32 -4.26 -5.35
CA SER A 415 -22.34 -5.70 -5.64
C SER A 415 -23.12 -5.98 -6.91
N TYR A 416 -22.55 -6.78 -7.78
CA TYR A 416 -23.17 -7.21 -9.04
C TYR A 416 -23.25 -8.72 -9.08
N SER A 417 -24.44 -9.27 -9.36
CA SER A 417 -24.59 -10.70 -9.67
C SER A 417 -24.11 -10.98 -11.09
N ILE A 418 -23.47 -12.11 -11.28
CA ILE A 418 -22.93 -12.58 -12.54
C ILE A 418 -23.58 -13.93 -12.82
N ASN A 419 -24.19 -14.09 -14.01
CA ASN A 419 -24.77 -15.36 -14.39
C ASN A 419 -23.69 -16.43 -14.65
N ALA A 420 -23.95 -17.65 -14.25
CA ALA A 420 -23.03 -18.77 -14.49
C ALA A 420 -22.77 -18.91 -16.01
N GLY A 421 -21.49 -19.04 -16.38
CA GLY A 421 -21.06 -19.12 -17.78
C GLY A 421 -20.76 -17.78 -18.46
N THR A 422 -21.02 -16.65 -17.83
CA THR A 422 -20.66 -15.34 -18.36
C THR A 422 -19.12 -15.16 -18.35
N LYS A 423 -18.54 -14.87 -19.52
CA LYS A 423 -17.12 -14.53 -19.61
C LYS A 423 -16.86 -13.16 -19.03
N THR A 424 -16.24 -13.13 -17.84
CA THR A 424 -15.85 -11.88 -17.16
C THR A 424 -14.35 -11.65 -17.29
N ARG A 425 -13.94 -10.38 -17.20
CA ARG A 425 -12.52 -10.01 -17.19
C ARG A 425 -11.89 -10.34 -15.82
N LYS A 426 -10.60 -10.67 -15.84
CA LYS A 426 -9.83 -10.86 -14.60
C LYS A 426 -9.78 -9.55 -13.78
N VAL A 427 -9.61 -9.67 -12.46
CA VAL A 427 -9.57 -8.53 -11.52
C VAL A 427 -8.59 -7.44 -11.97
N ASN A 428 -7.38 -7.82 -12.34
CA ASN A 428 -6.35 -6.86 -12.73
C ASN A 428 -6.69 -6.08 -13.99
N ASP A 429 -7.31 -6.71 -14.98
CA ASP A 429 -7.74 -6.05 -16.22
C ASP A 429 -8.78 -4.96 -15.92
N ILE A 430 -9.76 -5.28 -15.08
CA ILE A 430 -10.80 -4.32 -14.68
C ILE A 430 -10.17 -3.18 -13.88
N ARG A 431 -9.30 -3.52 -12.91
CA ARG A 431 -8.60 -2.55 -12.07
C ARG A 431 -7.74 -1.58 -12.90
N GLN A 432 -7.01 -2.10 -13.89
CA GLN A 432 -6.19 -1.28 -14.78
C GLN A 432 -7.03 -0.33 -15.64
N ARG A 433 -8.13 -0.83 -16.22
CA ARG A 433 -9.06 -0.02 -17.03
C ARG A 433 -9.74 1.08 -16.22
N LEU A 434 -10.10 0.81 -14.97
CA LEU A 434 -10.66 1.83 -14.07
C LEU A 434 -9.61 2.87 -13.68
N ARG A 435 -8.36 2.46 -13.41
CA ARG A 435 -7.24 3.37 -13.14
C ARG A 435 -6.96 4.31 -14.31
N MET A 436 -7.01 3.80 -15.55
CA MET A 436 -6.85 4.65 -16.75
C MET A 436 -7.95 5.72 -16.89
N ARG A 437 -9.12 5.48 -16.29
CA ARG A 437 -10.24 6.44 -16.23
C ARG A 437 -10.23 7.32 -14.97
N GLY A 438 -9.18 7.22 -14.15
CA GLY A 438 -9.04 7.99 -12.92
C GLY A 438 -9.75 7.39 -11.69
N PHE A 439 -10.42 6.24 -11.82
CA PHE A 439 -11.08 5.58 -10.69
C PHE A 439 -10.09 4.73 -9.89
N ARG A 440 -10.09 4.93 -8.57
CA ARG A 440 -9.29 4.13 -7.62
C ARG A 440 -10.23 3.40 -6.67
N CYS A 441 -10.37 2.10 -6.88
CA CYS A 441 -11.22 1.22 -6.07
C CYS A 441 -10.63 -0.18 -6.05
N ASN A 442 -11.06 -1.00 -5.09
CA ASN A 442 -10.80 -2.43 -5.06
C ASN A 442 -11.93 -3.17 -5.76
N ILE A 443 -11.56 -4.24 -6.46
CA ILE A 443 -12.46 -5.12 -7.20
C ILE A 443 -12.20 -6.54 -6.76
N LEU A 444 -13.26 -7.22 -6.38
CA LEU A 444 -13.22 -8.55 -5.81
C LEU A 444 -14.31 -9.41 -6.41
N TYR A 445 -13.95 -10.59 -6.88
CA TYR A 445 -14.93 -11.63 -7.16
C TYR A 445 -15.16 -12.44 -5.90
N THR A 446 -16.41 -12.67 -5.58
CA THR A 446 -16.87 -13.45 -4.43
C THR A 446 -17.88 -14.51 -4.89
N ASN A 447 -18.20 -15.45 -4.01
CA ASN A 447 -19.15 -16.52 -4.30
C ASN A 447 -18.76 -17.32 -5.55
N ALA A 448 -17.55 -17.87 -5.59
CA ALA A 448 -17.01 -18.62 -6.72
C ALA A 448 -17.07 -17.86 -8.06
N GLY A 449 -16.92 -16.54 -8.03
CA GLY A 449 -16.97 -15.69 -9.23
C GLY A 449 -18.37 -15.29 -9.69
N LEU A 450 -19.42 -15.72 -9.00
CA LEU A 450 -20.82 -15.37 -9.32
C LEU A 450 -21.21 -13.97 -8.84
N ARG A 451 -20.33 -13.29 -8.11
CA ARG A 451 -20.54 -11.92 -7.62
C ARG A 451 -19.28 -11.09 -7.80
N LEU A 452 -19.46 -9.84 -8.20
CA LEU A 452 -18.42 -8.83 -8.25
C LEU A 452 -18.72 -7.74 -7.23
N ASN A 453 -17.83 -7.58 -6.25
CA ASN A 453 -17.88 -6.48 -5.29
C ASN A 453 -16.89 -5.38 -5.70
N VAL A 454 -17.34 -4.15 -5.70
CA VAL A 454 -16.54 -2.95 -5.93
C VAL A 454 -16.59 -2.12 -4.67
N ILE A 455 -15.45 -1.94 -4.03
CA ILE A 455 -15.32 -1.32 -2.70
C ILE A 455 -14.25 -0.21 -2.72
N PRO A 456 -14.21 0.67 -1.71
CA PRO A 456 -13.18 1.69 -1.60
C PRO A 456 -11.78 1.11 -1.63
N LEU A 457 -10.80 1.87 -2.13
CA LEU A 457 -9.42 1.41 -2.26
C LEU A 457 -8.78 1.02 -0.92
N CYS A 458 -9.17 1.72 0.15
CA CYS A 458 -8.67 1.48 1.51
C CYS A 458 -9.45 0.39 2.25
N ALA A 459 -10.48 -0.20 1.63
CA ALA A 459 -11.28 -1.27 2.21
C ALA A 459 -10.75 -2.64 1.75
N SER A 460 -10.61 -3.58 2.69
CA SER A 460 -10.43 -5.01 2.47
C SER A 460 -10.63 -5.76 3.79
N ARG A 461 -10.81 -7.08 3.73
CA ARG A 461 -10.90 -7.91 4.94
C ARG A 461 -9.61 -7.80 5.78
N ALA A 462 -8.44 -7.81 5.15
CA ALA A 462 -7.15 -7.64 5.82
C ALA A 462 -6.99 -6.26 6.48
N GLN A 463 -7.48 -5.19 5.85
CA GLN A 463 -7.47 -3.85 6.44
C GLN A 463 -8.44 -3.74 7.62
N ALA A 464 -9.61 -4.40 7.54
CA ALA A 464 -10.55 -4.46 8.65
C ALA A 464 -9.94 -5.16 9.88
N ILE A 465 -9.16 -6.24 9.71
CA ILE A 465 -8.40 -6.87 10.81
C ILE A 465 -7.45 -5.87 11.47
N ARG A 466 -6.67 -5.15 10.67
CA ARG A 466 -5.71 -4.15 11.18
C ARG A 466 -6.43 -3.01 11.91
N TYR A 467 -7.54 -2.55 11.37
CA TYR A 467 -8.34 -1.51 12.00
C TYR A 467 -8.90 -1.98 13.36
N LEU A 468 -9.49 -3.17 13.43
CA LEU A 468 -10.00 -3.73 14.68
C LEU A 468 -8.89 -3.97 15.71
N SER A 469 -7.72 -4.44 15.27
CA SER A 469 -6.52 -4.58 16.10
C SER A 469 -6.15 -3.24 16.79
N ILE A 470 -6.08 -2.17 16.02
CA ILE A 470 -5.74 -0.82 16.51
C ILE A 470 -6.86 -0.30 17.41
N LYS A 471 -8.12 -0.36 16.96
CA LYS A 471 -9.28 0.19 17.68
C LYS A 471 -9.49 -0.49 19.04
N TRP A 472 -9.24 -1.79 19.11
CA TRP A 472 -9.42 -2.56 20.34
C TRP A 472 -8.13 -2.76 21.15
N GLY A 473 -6.98 -2.29 20.63
CA GLY A 473 -5.70 -2.43 21.30
C GLY A 473 -5.21 -3.89 21.41
N ILE A 474 -5.61 -4.74 20.46
CA ILE A 474 -5.21 -6.16 20.42
C ILE A 474 -4.04 -6.29 19.46
N ASP A 475 -2.92 -6.87 19.93
CA ASP A 475 -1.77 -7.13 19.07
C ASP A 475 -2.13 -8.13 17.97
N LEU A 476 -1.65 -7.89 16.73
CA LEU A 476 -1.92 -8.77 15.60
C LEU A 476 -1.46 -10.21 15.83
N SER A 477 -0.39 -10.43 16.59
CA SER A 477 0.09 -11.78 16.96
C SER A 477 -0.89 -12.58 17.84
N ARG A 478 -1.86 -11.89 18.46
CA ARG A 478 -2.93 -12.48 19.26
C ARG A 478 -4.25 -12.64 18.50
N ILE A 479 -4.23 -12.35 17.21
CA ILE A 479 -5.36 -12.57 16.31
C ILE A 479 -5.12 -13.86 15.55
N THR A 480 -6.11 -14.74 15.57
CA THR A 480 -6.08 -15.99 14.79
C THR A 480 -7.19 -15.94 13.75
N VAL A 481 -6.81 -16.03 12.48
CA VAL A 481 -7.71 -15.98 11.32
C VAL A 481 -7.90 -17.39 10.78
N LEU A 482 -9.14 -17.81 10.65
CA LEU A 482 -9.51 -19.08 10.04
C LEU A 482 -9.97 -18.79 8.60
N VAL A 483 -9.27 -19.36 7.63
CA VAL A 483 -9.55 -19.20 6.20
C VAL A 483 -9.78 -20.55 5.55
N GLY A 484 -10.43 -20.59 4.39
CA GLY A 484 -10.50 -21.78 3.56
C GLY A 484 -9.18 -22.07 2.82
N GLU A 485 -9.07 -23.24 2.21
CA GLU A 485 -7.96 -23.59 1.31
C GLU A 485 -7.99 -22.80 0.01
N ASN A 486 -9.10 -22.20 -0.30
CA ASN A 486 -9.38 -21.30 -1.41
C ASN A 486 -10.54 -20.38 -1.00
N GLY A 487 -10.86 -19.37 -1.78
CA GLY A 487 -11.94 -18.44 -1.42
C GLY A 487 -12.16 -17.35 -2.44
N ASP A 488 -12.58 -16.20 -1.95
CA ASP A 488 -12.73 -14.97 -2.72
C ASP A 488 -11.38 -14.43 -3.19
N THR A 489 -11.38 -13.53 -4.16
CA THR A 489 -10.14 -13.04 -4.78
C THR A 489 -9.23 -12.21 -3.89
N ASP A 490 -9.56 -12.02 -2.63
CA ASP A 490 -8.72 -11.36 -1.60
C ASP A 490 -8.23 -12.32 -0.50
N TYR A 491 -8.47 -13.64 -0.66
CA TYR A 491 -8.10 -14.59 0.38
C TYR A 491 -6.59 -14.67 0.63
N GLU A 492 -5.77 -14.42 -0.39
CA GLU A 492 -4.30 -14.39 -0.26
C GLU A 492 -3.83 -13.31 0.73
N ASP A 493 -4.50 -12.17 0.76
CA ASP A 493 -4.19 -11.08 1.70
C ASP A 493 -4.47 -11.48 3.16
N LEU A 494 -5.28 -12.52 3.38
CA LEU A 494 -5.57 -13.10 4.70
C LEU A 494 -4.56 -14.19 5.10
N LEU A 495 -3.84 -14.77 4.16
CA LEU A 495 -2.80 -15.77 4.42
C LEU A 495 -1.50 -15.12 4.90
N VAL A 496 -1.21 -13.90 4.47
CA VAL A 496 0.04 -13.19 4.73
C VAL A 496 -0.18 -12.07 5.75
N GLY A 497 0.43 -12.18 6.92
CA GLY A 497 0.30 -11.14 7.94
C GLY A 497 1.09 -11.45 9.21
N LEU A 498 0.99 -10.55 10.19
CA LEU A 498 1.54 -10.75 11.54
C LEU A 498 0.58 -11.56 12.45
N HIS A 499 -0.64 -11.80 11.98
CA HIS A 499 -1.62 -12.64 12.66
C HIS A 499 -1.33 -14.13 12.42
N LYS A 500 -1.89 -14.96 13.29
CA LYS A 500 -1.87 -16.41 13.12
C LYS A 500 -2.96 -16.83 12.14
N THR A 501 -2.68 -17.81 11.27
CA THR A 501 -3.63 -18.27 10.26
C THR A 501 -3.86 -19.77 10.36
N VAL A 502 -5.11 -20.19 10.37
CA VAL A 502 -5.52 -21.59 10.26
C VAL A 502 -6.21 -21.79 8.91
N ILE A 503 -5.65 -22.67 8.08
CA ILE A 503 -6.21 -23.01 6.77
C ILE A 503 -7.07 -24.27 6.94
N LEU A 504 -8.37 -24.15 6.66
CA LEU A 504 -9.36 -25.21 6.75
C LEU A 504 -9.52 -25.88 5.39
N GLN A 505 -9.29 -27.20 5.30
CA GLN A 505 -9.51 -27.96 4.08
C GLN A 505 -10.97 -28.42 3.96
N GLY A 506 -11.46 -28.55 2.74
CA GLY A 506 -12.80 -29.02 2.43
C GLY A 506 -13.93 -28.00 2.61
N CYS A 507 -13.60 -26.71 2.84
CA CYS A 507 -14.60 -25.64 2.95
C CYS A 507 -15.10 -25.14 1.62
N VAL A 508 -14.29 -25.24 0.57
CA VAL A 508 -14.51 -24.63 -0.73
C VAL A 508 -14.33 -25.67 -1.83
N GLU A 509 -15.41 -26.01 -2.51
CA GLU A 509 -15.32 -26.89 -3.69
C GLU A 509 -14.77 -26.16 -4.91
N TYR A 510 -15.18 -24.89 -5.10
CA TYR A 510 -14.74 -24.02 -6.19
C TYR A 510 -14.43 -22.64 -5.68
N GLY A 511 -13.22 -22.18 -5.90
CA GLY A 511 -12.80 -20.82 -5.54
C GLY A 511 -12.85 -19.85 -6.74
N SER A 512 -12.53 -18.60 -6.46
CA SER A 512 -12.43 -17.53 -7.48
C SER A 512 -11.00 -17.35 -8.01
N ASP A 513 -10.09 -18.26 -7.72
CA ASP A 513 -8.66 -18.23 -8.05
C ASP A 513 -8.38 -18.05 -9.55
N THR A 514 -9.19 -18.68 -10.42
CA THR A 514 -9.08 -18.52 -11.88
C THR A 514 -9.31 -17.09 -12.38
N LEU A 515 -9.95 -16.25 -11.56
CA LEU A 515 -10.25 -14.84 -11.87
C LEU A 515 -9.23 -13.88 -11.27
N LEU A 516 -8.32 -14.35 -10.40
CA LEU A 516 -7.35 -13.53 -9.70
C LEU A 516 -6.32 -12.93 -10.63
N GLN A 517 -5.64 -13.71 -11.44
CA GLN A 517 -4.53 -13.20 -12.25
C GLN A 517 -4.21 -14.10 -13.45
N ASN A 518 -3.13 -13.71 -14.15
CA ASN A 518 -2.43 -14.49 -15.15
C ASN A 518 -2.22 -15.95 -14.70
N GLU A 519 -1.88 -16.82 -15.61
CA GLU A 519 -1.72 -18.27 -15.49
C GLU A 519 -0.99 -18.80 -14.23
N ASP A 520 -0.35 -17.91 -13.47
CA ASP A 520 0.32 -18.16 -12.18
C ASP A 520 -0.56 -17.74 -10.98
N SER A 521 -1.78 -18.25 -10.84
CA SER A 521 -2.55 -18.11 -9.61
C SER A 521 -1.84 -18.89 -8.48
N PHE A 522 -1.35 -18.18 -7.48
CA PHE A 522 -0.66 -18.79 -6.34
C PHE A 522 -1.65 -19.61 -5.51
N LYS A 523 -1.42 -20.91 -5.45
CA LYS A 523 -2.09 -21.76 -4.47
C LYS A 523 -1.52 -21.42 -3.09
N TRP A 524 -2.30 -21.58 -2.03
CA TRP A 524 -1.82 -21.33 -0.65
C TRP A 524 -0.47 -22.04 -0.36
N LYS A 525 -0.23 -23.21 -0.97
CA LYS A 525 1.03 -23.98 -0.86
C LYS A 525 2.25 -23.24 -1.41
N ASP A 526 2.04 -22.32 -2.33
CA ASP A 526 3.12 -21.53 -2.95
C ASP A 526 3.35 -20.21 -2.19
N VAL A 527 2.35 -19.74 -1.45
CA VAL A 527 2.37 -18.48 -0.69
C VAL A 527 2.86 -18.67 0.74
N VAL A 528 2.47 -19.79 1.38
CA VAL A 528 2.80 -20.08 2.77
C VAL A 528 4.07 -20.91 2.84
N PRO A 529 5.15 -20.41 3.49
CA PRO A 529 6.37 -21.20 3.71
C PRO A 529 6.07 -22.48 4.50
N GLN A 530 6.71 -23.58 4.11
CA GLN A 530 6.54 -24.88 4.79
C GLN A 530 6.92 -24.84 6.28
N ASP A 531 7.84 -23.95 6.65
CA ASP A 531 8.33 -23.76 8.01
C ASP A 531 7.63 -22.60 8.74
N SER A 532 6.45 -22.16 8.28
CA SER A 532 5.73 -21.05 8.90
C SER A 532 5.34 -21.37 10.34
N THR A 533 5.78 -20.56 11.28
CA THR A 533 5.39 -20.62 12.68
C THR A 533 4.05 -19.94 12.95
N THR A 534 3.54 -19.17 12.01
CA THR A 534 2.29 -18.40 12.12
C THR A 534 1.13 -19.03 11.38
N THR A 535 1.35 -20.12 10.62
CA THR A 535 0.31 -20.77 9.82
C THR A 535 0.22 -22.26 10.17
N ALA A 536 -1.00 -22.74 10.38
CA ALA A 536 -1.29 -24.16 10.57
C ALA A 536 -2.40 -24.60 9.61
N ILE A 537 -2.39 -25.90 9.26
CA ILE A 537 -3.38 -26.50 8.37
C ILE A 537 -4.23 -27.44 9.20
N ALA A 538 -5.56 -27.31 9.09
CA ALA A 538 -6.54 -28.27 9.58
C ALA A 538 -7.03 -29.13 8.41
N GLU A 539 -6.94 -30.44 8.54
CA GLU A 539 -7.30 -31.41 7.48
C GLU A 539 -8.79 -31.40 7.12
N SER A 540 -9.61 -30.86 8.02
CA SER A 540 -11.03 -30.58 7.78
C SER A 540 -11.51 -29.47 8.72
N TYR A 541 -12.76 -29.04 8.54
CA TYR A 541 -13.43 -28.05 9.40
C TYR A 541 -14.08 -28.67 10.67
N GLU A 542 -13.78 -29.92 10.98
CA GLU A 542 -14.26 -30.59 12.22
C GLU A 542 -13.53 -30.04 13.45
N ALA A 543 -14.22 -30.06 14.60
CA ALA A 543 -13.72 -29.49 15.85
C ALA A 543 -12.34 -30.04 16.27
N HIS A 544 -12.09 -31.34 16.13
CA HIS A 544 -10.82 -31.95 16.50
C HIS A 544 -9.64 -31.40 15.64
N ASN A 545 -9.84 -31.29 14.33
CA ASN A 545 -8.80 -30.83 13.42
C ASN A 545 -8.50 -29.32 13.60
N ILE A 546 -9.54 -28.52 13.87
CA ILE A 546 -9.37 -27.10 14.22
C ILE A 546 -8.60 -26.97 15.55
N SER A 547 -8.96 -27.75 16.57
CA SER A 547 -8.27 -27.74 17.88
C SER A 547 -6.79 -28.07 17.73
N THR A 548 -6.45 -29.13 17.00
CA THR A 548 -5.06 -29.53 16.75
C THR A 548 -4.27 -28.44 16.02
N ALA A 549 -4.88 -27.76 15.06
CA ALA A 549 -4.24 -26.65 14.34
C ALA A 549 -4.02 -25.42 15.24
N LEU A 550 -4.97 -25.10 16.12
CA LEU A 550 -4.85 -24.00 17.09
C LEU A 550 -3.78 -24.30 18.16
N GLU A 551 -3.67 -25.53 18.63
CA GLU A 551 -2.61 -25.97 19.55
C GLU A 551 -1.22 -25.81 18.96
N LYS A 552 -1.03 -26.19 17.69
CA LYS A 552 0.24 -25.99 16.95
C LYS A 552 0.67 -24.52 16.90
N LEU A 553 -0.28 -23.60 16.85
CA LEU A 553 -0.03 -22.16 16.84
C LEU A 553 0.12 -21.54 18.24
N GLY A 554 -0.05 -22.34 19.32
CA GLY A 554 -0.09 -21.81 20.68
C GLY A 554 -1.20 -20.75 20.86
N SER A 555 -2.36 -20.99 20.25
CA SER A 555 -3.51 -20.08 20.26
C SER A 555 -4.60 -20.52 21.25
N MET A 556 -4.36 -21.57 22.02
CA MET A 556 -5.23 -22.05 23.13
C MET A 556 -4.72 -21.61 24.46
#